data_d20b7d7c11efd9ba7bd37915e642f658
#
_entry.id   d20b7d7c11efd9ba7bd37915e642f658
#
_cell.length_a   1.000
_cell.length_b   1.000
_cell.length_c   1.000
_cell.angle_alpha   90.00
_cell.angle_beta   90.00
_cell.angle_gamma   90.00
#
_symmetry.space_group_name_H-M   'P 1'
#
loop_
_entity.id
_entity.type
_entity.pdbx_description
1 polymer ?
#
loop_
_entity_poly.entity_id
_entity_poly.type
_entity_poly.pdbx_seq_one_letter_code
_entity_poly.pdbx_strand_id
1 'polypeptide(L)'
;MRRRGHAILLSDQGHTINQISEILQVRRDAVSRWLKQWEVSGLDGLIDKPRSGRTPILDEHVHERLQELVAEHPHQIRSLQARLQEETGKTISTVTLRRVLKKNRHSFKRIRHSLRKRRDEIDFRNTQGLLKALHEQEDRGEHELYYFDESGFSQSSSVPYAWSPIGNPWEVTAYSHSRRLNVLGFLSRTGKLIYHTTPDTVTTETVIEAFDQFVAQKHPDTFAIVVLDNARMHRSKAFKRKILEWMAHRVHLVYLSAYSPELNLIEILWRRMKYAWLPLNAYLSFNRLCDEVHRLLGGYGTEYTINYEQPLIIERAAEKNPLSWKSVIFSSLQSELSMSLIQSARQGY
;
A
#
# COMPACT_ATOMS: atom_id res chain seq x y z
N MET A 1 -40.88 25.06 -2.41
CA MET A 1 -41.58 24.14 -3.32
C MET A 1 -43.09 24.01 -3.02
N ARG A 2 -43.55 23.60 -1.84
CA ARG A 2 -44.96 23.34 -1.50
C ARG A 2 -45.91 24.50 -1.82
N ARG A 3 -45.62 25.75 -1.40
CA ARG A 3 -46.45 26.94 -1.72
C ARG A 3 -46.52 27.29 -3.22
N ARG A 4 -45.46 27.04 -3.97
CA ARG A 4 -45.42 27.33 -5.42
C ARG A 4 -46.29 26.31 -6.16
N GLY A 5 -46.18 25.02 -5.84
CA GLY A 5 -47.04 23.99 -6.42
C GLY A 5 -48.54 24.25 -6.10
N HIS A 6 -48.84 24.69 -4.89
CA HIS A 6 -50.22 25.04 -4.51
C HIS A 6 -50.74 26.25 -5.32
N ALA A 7 -49.90 27.24 -5.58
CA ALA A 7 -50.28 28.40 -6.43
C ALA A 7 -50.63 27.96 -7.86
N ILE A 8 -49.91 26.95 -8.44
CA ILE A 8 -50.21 26.41 -9.78
C ILE A 8 -51.58 25.73 -9.78
N LEU A 9 -51.82 24.86 -8.77
CA LEU A 9 -53.13 24.16 -8.64
C LEU A 9 -54.30 25.11 -8.48
N LEU A 10 -54.16 26.19 -7.70
CA LEU A 10 -55.18 27.21 -7.54
C LEU A 10 -55.41 27.97 -8.84
N SER A 11 -54.36 28.25 -9.62
CA SER A 11 -54.46 28.87 -10.94
C SER A 11 -55.20 27.98 -11.95
N ASP A 12 -54.94 26.65 -11.93
CA ASP A 12 -55.62 25.67 -12.76
C ASP A 12 -57.12 25.57 -12.40
N GLN A 13 -57.47 25.80 -11.12
CA GLN A 13 -58.85 25.88 -10.61
C GLN A 13 -59.55 27.18 -10.99
N GLY A 14 -58.90 28.11 -11.73
CA GLY A 14 -59.48 29.36 -12.20
C GLY A 14 -59.36 30.54 -11.23
N HIS A 15 -58.62 30.41 -10.13
CA HIS A 15 -58.38 31.55 -9.20
C HIS A 15 -57.50 32.61 -9.84
N THR A 16 -57.83 33.87 -9.65
CA THR A 16 -57.04 35.02 -10.08
C THR A 16 -55.75 35.15 -9.22
N ILE A 17 -54.73 35.84 -9.76
CA ILE A 17 -53.46 36.08 -9.07
C ILE A 17 -53.71 36.76 -7.68
N ASN A 18 -54.69 37.66 -7.62
CA ASN A 18 -55.05 38.36 -6.36
C ASN A 18 -55.63 37.38 -5.34
N GLN A 19 -56.57 36.54 -5.74
CA GLN A 19 -57.16 35.51 -4.86
C GLN A 19 -56.11 34.53 -4.37
N ILE A 20 -55.19 34.03 -5.25
CA ILE A 20 -54.08 33.16 -4.90
C ILE A 20 -53.12 33.85 -3.90
N SER A 21 -52.83 35.14 -4.11
CA SER A 21 -52.04 35.96 -3.21
C SER A 21 -52.65 36.04 -1.79
N GLU A 22 -53.93 36.23 -1.69
CA GLU A 22 -54.68 36.27 -0.42
C GLU A 22 -54.72 34.91 0.25
N ILE A 23 -55.08 33.82 -0.49
CA ILE A 23 -55.14 32.46 0.02
C ILE A 23 -53.80 32.01 0.60
N LEU A 24 -52.70 32.25 -0.14
CA LEU A 24 -51.36 31.84 0.24
C LEU A 24 -50.62 32.79 1.15
N GLN A 25 -51.22 33.99 1.42
CA GLN A 25 -50.65 35.06 2.23
C GLN A 25 -49.23 35.46 1.70
N VAL A 26 -49.09 35.70 0.40
CA VAL A 26 -47.84 36.07 -0.26
C VAL A 26 -48.09 37.29 -1.15
N ARG A 27 -47.03 37.99 -1.55
CA ARG A 27 -47.12 39.13 -2.45
C ARG A 27 -47.61 38.68 -3.83
N ARG A 28 -48.46 39.48 -4.46
CA ARG A 28 -48.97 39.26 -5.82
C ARG A 28 -47.85 39.00 -6.84
N ASP A 29 -46.75 39.73 -6.72
CA ASP A 29 -45.58 39.57 -7.61
C ASP A 29 -44.90 38.18 -7.46
N ALA A 30 -44.96 37.58 -6.28
CA ALA A 30 -44.45 36.22 -6.03
C ALA A 30 -45.28 35.20 -6.79
N VAL A 31 -46.63 35.33 -6.73
CA VAL A 31 -47.54 34.43 -7.47
C VAL A 31 -47.33 34.57 -8.97
N SER A 32 -47.34 35.80 -9.51
CA SER A 32 -47.11 36.07 -10.94
C SER A 32 -45.78 35.47 -11.43
N ARG A 33 -44.70 35.58 -10.62
CA ARG A 33 -43.40 35.02 -10.97
C ARG A 33 -43.43 33.48 -10.96
N TRP A 34 -44.13 32.85 -10.03
CA TRP A 34 -44.22 31.40 -9.95
C TRP A 34 -45.01 30.81 -11.12
N LEU A 35 -46.13 31.47 -11.53
CA LEU A 35 -46.90 31.06 -12.68
C LEU A 35 -46.08 31.18 -13.96
N LYS A 36 -45.39 32.32 -14.15
CA LYS A 36 -44.52 32.53 -15.32
C LYS A 36 -43.36 31.52 -15.35
N GLN A 37 -42.75 31.20 -14.21
CA GLN A 37 -41.69 30.17 -14.15
C GLN A 37 -42.22 28.76 -14.48
N TRP A 38 -43.44 28.46 -14.07
CA TRP A 38 -44.12 27.22 -14.43
C TRP A 38 -44.41 27.14 -15.95
N GLU A 39 -44.91 28.23 -16.55
CA GLU A 39 -45.18 28.30 -18.00
C GLU A 39 -43.89 28.06 -18.83
N VAL A 40 -42.75 28.56 -18.36
CA VAL A 40 -41.46 28.48 -19.09
C VAL A 40 -40.74 27.17 -18.84
N SER A 41 -40.77 26.65 -17.63
CA SER A 41 -39.88 25.55 -17.21
C SER A 41 -40.60 24.40 -16.47
N GLY A 42 -41.91 24.38 -16.43
CA GLY A 42 -42.68 23.33 -15.78
C GLY A 42 -42.29 23.11 -14.31
N LEU A 43 -42.12 21.87 -13.90
CA LEU A 43 -41.72 21.45 -12.53
C LEU A 43 -40.37 22.05 -12.13
N ASP A 44 -39.42 22.16 -13.04
CA ASP A 44 -38.08 22.74 -12.77
C ASP A 44 -38.16 24.22 -12.40
N GLY A 45 -39.16 24.93 -12.90
CA GLY A 45 -39.44 26.33 -12.54
C GLY A 45 -39.88 26.51 -11.09
N LEU A 46 -40.36 25.45 -10.42
CA LEU A 46 -40.76 25.47 -9.02
C LEU A 46 -39.61 25.21 -8.05
N ILE A 47 -38.48 24.74 -8.53
CA ILE A 47 -37.28 24.44 -7.71
C ILE A 47 -36.54 25.74 -7.39
N ASP A 48 -36.03 25.85 -6.15
CA ASP A 48 -35.19 27.00 -5.79
C ASP A 48 -33.85 26.89 -6.51
N LYS A 49 -33.52 27.90 -7.30
CA LYS A 49 -32.19 28.01 -7.92
C LYS A 49 -31.13 28.20 -6.84
N PRO A 50 -29.92 27.63 -7.03
CA PRO A 50 -28.82 27.91 -6.12
C PRO A 50 -28.58 29.41 -5.99
N ARG A 51 -28.43 29.87 -4.76
CA ARG A 51 -28.07 31.28 -4.50
C ARG A 51 -26.56 31.43 -4.72
N SER A 52 -26.13 32.63 -5.17
CA SER A 52 -24.71 32.93 -5.41
C SER A 52 -23.82 32.77 -4.19
N GLY A 53 -24.40 32.78 -2.99
CA GLY A 53 -23.64 32.63 -1.75
C GLY A 53 -22.70 33.80 -1.48
N ARG A 54 -21.83 33.66 -0.49
CA ARG A 54 -20.74 34.59 -0.20
C ARG A 54 -19.61 34.39 -1.22
N THR A 55 -19.09 35.51 -1.77
CA THR A 55 -17.92 35.48 -2.64
C THR A 55 -16.75 34.72 -1.98
N PRO A 56 -16.12 33.73 -2.66
CA PRO A 56 -14.97 33.03 -2.14
C PRO A 56 -13.82 33.99 -1.81
N ILE A 57 -13.13 33.78 -0.69
CA ILE A 57 -11.95 34.58 -0.30
C ILE A 57 -10.77 34.29 -1.23
N LEU A 58 -10.71 33.06 -1.74
CA LEU A 58 -9.72 32.58 -2.70
C LEU A 58 -10.30 32.70 -4.11
N ASP A 59 -9.79 33.66 -4.90
CA ASP A 59 -9.98 33.69 -6.34
C ASP A 59 -9.09 32.67 -7.04
N GLU A 60 -9.23 32.53 -8.35
CA GLU A 60 -8.51 31.54 -9.16
C GLU A 60 -6.99 31.63 -8.99
N HIS A 61 -6.46 32.85 -9.09
CA HIS A 61 -5.03 33.14 -8.98
C HIS A 61 -4.46 32.70 -7.59
N VAL A 62 -5.16 33.05 -6.51
CA VAL A 62 -4.76 32.63 -5.14
C VAL A 62 -4.84 31.10 -4.98
N HIS A 63 -5.77 30.48 -5.72
CA HIS A 63 -5.95 29.03 -5.74
C HIS A 63 -4.77 28.31 -6.41
N GLU A 64 -4.37 28.77 -7.58
CA GLU A 64 -3.21 28.27 -8.32
C GLU A 64 -1.93 28.43 -7.48
N ARG A 65 -1.72 29.62 -6.92
CA ARG A 65 -0.55 29.89 -6.08
C ARG A 65 -0.49 29.01 -4.82
N LEU A 66 -1.64 28.75 -4.20
CA LEU A 66 -1.71 27.79 -3.09
C LEU A 66 -1.28 26.39 -3.51
N GLN A 67 -1.62 25.93 -4.71
CA GLN A 67 -1.22 24.61 -5.23
C GLN A 67 0.31 24.51 -5.38
N GLU A 68 0.94 25.54 -5.93
CA GLU A 68 2.40 25.62 -6.08
C GLU A 68 3.09 25.59 -4.71
N LEU A 69 2.66 26.45 -3.78
CA LEU A 69 3.22 26.51 -2.43
C LEU A 69 3.07 25.20 -1.66
N VAL A 70 1.97 24.47 -1.86
CA VAL A 70 1.78 23.13 -1.26
C VAL A 70 2.74 22.11 -1.84
N ALA A 71 3.06 22.20 -3.13
CA ALA A 71 4.06 21.29 -3.74
C ALA A 71 5.47 21.56 -3.17
N GLU A 72 5.80 22.83 -2.90
CA GLU A 72 7.09 23.20 -2.29
C GLU A 72 7.17 22.87 -0.79
N HIS A 73 6.11 23.15 -0.03
CA HIS A 73 6.07 23.03 1.44
C HIS A 73 4.88 22.22 1.96
N PRO A 74 4.77 20.92 1.62
CA PRO A 74 3.55 20.12 1.83
C PRO A 74 3.20 19.86 3.31
N HIS A 75 4.10 20.08 4.25
CA HIS A 75 3.91 19.78 5.68
C HIS A 75 3.74 21.02 6.58
N GLN A 76 3.93 22.23 6.05
CA GLN A 76 4.01 23.47 6.82
C GLN A 76 2.85 24.43 6.54
N ILE A 77 1.64 24.08 6.95
CA ILE A 77 0.45 24.90 6.65
C ILE A 77 0.53 26.35 7.15
N ARG A 78 1.27 26.60 8.24
CA ARG A 78 1.48 27.96 8.74
C ARG A 78 2.42 28.78 7.84
N SER A 79 3.44 28.14 7.29
CA SER A 79 4.33 28.77 6.29
C SER A 79 3.57 29.07 5.00
N LEU A 80 2.70 28.15 4.57
CA LEU A 80 1.81 28.38 3.42
C LEU A 80 0.92 29.60 3.66
N GLN A 81 0.34 29.73 4.86
CA GLN A 81 -0.49 30.87 5.25
C GLN A 81 0.29 32.18 5.19
N ALA A 82 1.48 32.22 5.78
CA ALA A 82 2.31 33.42 5.83
C ALA A 82 2.73 33.88 4.42
N ARG A 83 3.24 32.95 3.60
CA ARG A 83 3.64 33.26 2.21
C ARG A 83 2.47 33.73 1.35
N LEU A 84 1.34 33.05 1.46
CA LEU A 84 0.15 33.44 0.70
C LEU A 84 -0.36 34.84 1.10
N GLN A 85 -0.27 35.17 2.40
CA GLN A 85 -0.60 36.51 2.90
C GLN A 85 0.40 37.54 2.41
N GLU A 86 1.69 37.25 2.40
CA GLU A 86 2.76 38.13 1.92
C GLU A 86 2.58 38.46 0.41
N GLU A 87 2.32 37.40 -0.41
CA GLU A 87 2.21 37.52 -1.86
C GLU A 87 0.86 38.13 -2.33
N THR A 88 -0.23 37.85 -1.62
CA THR A 88 -1.59 38.23 -2.05
C THR A 88 -2.23 39.34 -1.22
N GLY A 89 -1.64 39.70 -0.07
CA GLY A 89 -2.22 40.62 0.91
C GLY A 89 -3.48 40.09 1.62
N LYS A 90 -3.91 38.85 1.34
CA LYS A 90 -5.14 38.27 1.90
C LYS A 90 -4.86 37.48 3.15
N THR A 91 -5.52 37.84 4.25
CA THR A 91 -5.48 37.05 5.49
C THR A 91 -6.44 35.86 5.43
N ILE A 92 -5.92 34.67 5.33
CA ILE A 92 -6.68 33.42 5.22
C ILE A 92 -6.36 32.54 6.40
N SER A 93 -7.38 32.02 7.09
CA SER A 93 -7.17 31.13 8.24
C SER A 93 -6.65 29.75 7.79
N THR A 94 -5.85 29.07 8.65
CA THR A 94 -5.38 27.70 8.40
C THR A 94 -6.53 26.70 8.22
N VAL A 95 -7.68 26.98 8.86
CA VAL A 95 -8.92 26.18 8.70
C VAL A 95 -9.45 26.29 7.28
N THR A 96 -9.49 27.53 6.73
CA THR A 96 -9.90 27.77 5.35
C THR A 96 -8.95 27.10 4.36
N LEU A 97 -7.63 27.23 4.56
CA LEU A 97 -6.63 26.57 3.74
C LEU A 97 -6.83 25.04 3.73
N ARG A 98 -6.99 24.40 4.92
CA ARG A 98 -7.26 22.96 5.01
C ARG A 98 -8.54 22.56 4.27
N ARG A 99 -9.61 23.39 4.34
CA ARG A 99 -10.87 23.12 3.64
C ARG A 99 -10.68 23.17 2.12
N VAL A 100 -9.96 24.15 1.63
CA VAL A 100 -9.63 24.29 0.20
C VAL A 100 -8.76 23.13 -0.27
N LEU A 101 -7.70 22.78 0.46
CA LEU A 101 -6.86 21.63 0.13
C LEU A 101 -7.66 20.32 0.07
N LYS A 102 -8.59 20.10 1.01
CA LYS A 102 -9.47 18.93 0.97
C LYS A 102 -10.40 18.95 -0.25
N LYS A 103 -10.97 20.11 -0.61
CA LYS A 103 -11.79 20.28 -1.82
C LYS A 103 -10.98 19.92 -3.08
N ASN A 104 -9.70 20.26 -3.11
CA ASN A 104 -8.76 19.95 -4.18
C ASN A 104 -8.15 18.53 -4.06
N ARG A 105 -8.83 17.60 -3.38
CA ARG A 105 -8.43 16.20 -3.21
C ARG A 105 -7.08 16.01 -2.50
N HIS A 106 -6.56 17.00 -1.78
CA HIS A 106 -5.42 16.83 -0.91
C HIS A 106 -5.84 16.23 0.43
N SER A 107 -5.01 15.34 0.98
CA SER A 107 -5.20 14.82 2.33
C SER A 107 -3.87 14.84 3.09
N PHE A 108 -3.89 15.26 4.34
CA PHE A 108 -2.72 15.21 5.19
C PHE A 108 -2.47 13.76 5.64
N LYS A 109 -1.39 13.14 5.16
CA LYS A 109 -1.04 11.74 5.40
C LYS A 109 0.42 11.61 5.83
N ARG A 110 0.75 10.49 6.49
CA ARG A 110 2.14 10.14 6.78
C ARG A 110 2.95 10.04 5.48
N ILE A 111 4.12 10.67 5.47
CA ILE A 111 5.08 10.57 4.36
C ILE A 111 5.59 9.13 4.28
N ARG A 112 5.63 8.58 3.08
CA ARG A 112 6.16 7.24 2.83
C ARG A 112 7.58 7.36 2.30
N HIS A 113 8.52 6.67 2.95
CA HIS A 113 9.83 6.43 2.36
C HIS A 113 9.69 5.38 1.25
N SER A 114 10.20 5.67 0.08
CA SER A 114 10.12 4.79 -1.08
C SER A 114 11.42 4.81 -1.87
N LEU A 115 11.89 3.63 -2.23
CA LEU A 115 13.07 3.45 -3.08
C LEU A 115 12.69 3.29 -4.57
N ARG A 116 11.41 3.41 -4.94
CA ARG A 116 10.92 3.25 -6.31
C ARG A 116 11.69 4.07 -7.35
N LYS A 117 12.13 5.28 -6.99
CA LYS A 117 12.93 6.14 -7.90
C LYS A 117 14.33 5.59 -8.21
N ARG A 118 14.80 4.58 -7.47
CA ARG A 118 16.11 3.93 -7.66
C ARG A 118 16.01 2.61 -8.41
N ARG A 119 14.79 2.13 -8.67
CA ARG A 119 14.58 0.85 -9.33
C ARG A 119 14.69 0.99 -10.84
N ASP A 120 15.18 -0.06 -11.49
CA ASP A 120 15.11 -0.22 -12.94
C ASP A 120 13.68 -0.72 -13.30
N GLU A 121 12.94 0.10 -14.04
CA GLU A 121 11.55 -0.21 -14.42
C GLU A 121 11.49 -1.34 -15.47
N ILE A 122 12.55 -1.55 -16.28
CA ILE A 122 12.61 -2.65 -17.25
C ILE A 122 12.80 -3.96 -16.51
N ASP A 123 13.79 -4.01 -15.61
CA ASP A 123 14.06 -5.17 -14.75
C ASP A 123 12.84 -5.54 -13.89
N PHE A 124 12.17 -4.54 -13.34
CA PHE A 124 10.94 -4.73 -12.59
C PHE A 124 9.83 -5.39 -13.42
N ARG A 125 9.58 -4.92 -14.65
CA ARG A 125 8.56 -5.50 -15.54
C ARG A 125 8.92 -6.92 -15.98
N ASN A 126 10.19 -7.17 -16.26
CA ASN A 126 10.68 -8.50 -16.60
C ASN A 126 10.47 -9.47 -15.42
N THR A 127 10.80 -9.04 -14.21
CA THR A 127 10.58 -9.83 -12.98
C THR A 127 9.09 -10.08 -12.75
N GLN A 128 8.21 -9.10 -12.98
CA GLN A 128 6.76 -9.31 -12.92
C GLN A 128 6.28 -10.36 -13.92
N GLY A 129 6.76 -10.29 -15.16
CA GLY A 129 6.44 -11.27 -16.20
C GLY A 129 6.91 -12.68 -15.84
N LEU A 130 8.13 -12.80 -15.28
CA LEU A 130 8.68 -14.06 -14.79
C LEU A 130 7.84 -14.63 -13.65
N LEU A 131 7.50 -13.83 -12.63
CA LEU A 131 6.67 -14.28 -11.52
C LEU A 131 5.29 -14.74 -11.99
N LYS A 132 4.68 -14.03 -12.93
CA LYS A 132 3.41 -14.47 -13.52
C LYS A 132 3.53 -15.83 -14.18
N ALA A 133 4.56 -16.08 -14.97
CA ALA A 133 4.80 -17.37 -15.60
C ALA A 133 5.05 -18.48 -14.56
N LEU A 134 5.78 -18.19 -13.49
CA LEU A 134 6.00 -19.12 -12.38
C LEU A 134 4.68 -19.45 -11.65
N HIS A 135 3.81 -18.47 -11.43
CA HIS A 135 2.48 -18.71 -10.84
C HIS A 135 1.63 -19.64 -11.72
N GLU A 136 1.60 -19.40 -13.03
CA GLU A 136 0.86 -20.24 -13.96
C GLU A 136 1.38 -21.70 -14.00
N GLN A 137 2.68 -21.88 -13.81
CA GLN A 137 3.32 -23.20 -13.74
C GLN A 137 3.05 -23.91 -12.40
N GLU A 138 3.09 -23.16 -11.28
CA GLU A 138 2.66 -23.67 -9.98
C GLU A 138 1.19 -24.11 -9.99
N ASP A 139 0.30 -23.32 -10.60
CA ASP A 139 -1.11 -23.64 -10.75
C ASP A 139 -1.34 -24.94 -11.58
N ARG A 140 -0.38 -25.30 -12.46
CA ARG A 140 -0.35 -26.60 -13.16
C ARG A 140 0.35 -27.74 -12.38
N GLY A 141 0.83 -27.45 -11.18
CA GLY A 141 1.53 -28.43 -10.34
C GLY A 141 2.95 -28.78 -10.77
N GLU A 142 3.61 -27.93 -11.59
CA GLU A 142 4.97 -28.18 -12.07
C GLU A 142 6.03 -27.99 -10.98
N HIS A 143 5.76 -27.12 -9.99
CA HIS A 143 6.63 -26.83 -8.85
C HIS A 143 5.82 -26.20 -7.70
N GLU A 144 6.43 -26.10 -6.51
CA GLU A 144 5.97 -25.24 -5.42
C GLU A 144 6.76 -23.93 -5.45
N LEU A 145 6.09 -22.78 -5.30
CA LEU A 145 6.69 -21.47 -5.26
C LEU A 145 6.70 -20.92 -3.85
N TYR A 146 7.88 -20.57 -3.37
CA TYR A 146 8.09 -19.97 -2.05
C TYR A 146 8.70 -18.58 -2.18
N TYR A 147 8.29 -17.69 -1.29
CA TYR A 147 8.84 -16.34 -1.14
C TYR A 147 9.63 -16.28 0.16
N PHE A 148 10.90 -15.95 0.04
CA PHE A 148 11.81 -15.84 1.17
C PHE A 148 12.10 -14.37 1.50
N ASP A 149 12.15 -14.07 2.81
CA ASP A 149 12.59 -12.79 3.34
C ASP A 149 12.90 -12.88 4.83
N GLU A 150 13.65 -11.90 5.35
CA GLU A 150 13.94 -11.74 6.77
C GLU A 150 13.14 -10.59 7.37
N SER A 151 12.60 -10.83 8.56
CA SER A 151 11.86 -9.80 9.29
C SER A 151 12.26 -9.74 10.76
N GLY A 152 12.63 -8.58 11.22
CA GLY A 152 12.91 -8.38 12.63
C GLY A 152 11.72 -7.82 13.38
N PHE A 153 11.45 -8.41 14.54
CA PHE A 153 10.45 -7.99 15.50
C PHE A 153 11.16 -7.35 16.68
N SER A 154 11.08 -6.04 16.78
CA SER A 154 11.74 -5.26 17.82
C SER A 154 10.85 -5.14 19.06
N GLN A 155 11.45 -5.16 20.25
CA GLN A 155 10.74 -4.89 21.51
C GLN A 155 10.16 -3.46 21.55
N SER A 156 10.69 -2.51 20.78
CA SER A 156 10.04 -1.22 20.56
C SER A 156 8.92 -1.37 19.54
N SER A 157 7.68 -1.04 19.93
CA SER A 157 6.50 -1.21 19.09
C SER A 157 6.60 -0.42 17.79
N SER A 158 6.23 -1.07 16.68
CA SER A 158 6.06 -0.40 15.38
C SER A 158 4.63 0.12 15.16
N VAL A 159 3.69 -0.20 16.06
CA VAL A 159 2.27 0.19 15.93
C VAL A 159 2.10 1.68 16.26
N PRO A 160 1.69 2.52 15.28
CA PRO A 160 1.63 3.97 15.49
C PRO A 160 0.33 4.47 16.11
N TYR A 161 -0.74 3.67 16.12
CA TYR A 161 -2.08 4.05 16.57
C TYR A 161 -2.78 2.91 17.28
N ALA A 162 -3.46 3.21 18.40
CA ALA A 162 -4.32 2.30 19.12
C ALA A 162 -5.60 3.05 19.56
N TRP A 163 -6.70 2.32 19.72
CA TRP A 163 -7.90 2.87 20.34
C TRP A 163 -7.65 3.08 21.82
N SER A 164 -7.74 4.33 22.28
CA SER A 164 -7.49 4.74 23.66
C SER A 164 -8.66 5.56 24.19
N PRO A 165 -8.95 5.53 25.49
CA PRO A 165 -9.87 6.47 26.13
C PRO A 165 -9.43 7.92 25.87
N ILE A 166 -10.40 8.83 25.76
CA ILE A 166 -10.09 10.26 25.58
C ILE A 166 -9.33 10.77 26.83
N GLY A 167 -8.19 11.40 26.59
CA GLY A 167 -7.33 11.93 27.67
C GLY A 167 -6.41 10.89 28.32
N ASN A 168 -6.49 9.60 27.96
CA ASN A 168 -5.65 8.53 28.51
C ASN A 168 -5.11 7.63 27.39
N PRO A 169 -4.10 8.07 26.61
CA PRO A 169 -3.53 7.30 25.53
C PRO A 169 -2.78 6.06 26.05
N TRP A 170 -2.76 4.99 25.25
CA TRP A 170 -1.92 3.82 25.53
C TRP A 170 -0.45 4.20 25.51
N GLU A 171 0.27 3.81 26.55
CA GLU A 171 1.71 3.96 26.64
C GLU A 171 2.41 2.62 26.47
N VAL A 172 3.43 2.58 25.63
CA VAL A 172 4.29 1.42 25.42
C VAL A 172 5.70 1.81 25.90
N THR A 173 6.33 0.94 26.65
CA THR A 173 7.67 1.18 27.20
C THR A 173 8.66 1.48 26.07
N ALA A 174 9.38 2.59 26.17
CA ALA A 174 10.49 2.91 25.28
C ALA A 174 11.76 2.25 25.81
N TYR A 175 12.45 1.51 24.96
CA TYR A 175 13.72 0.86 25.29
C TYR A 175 14.86 1.59 24.57
N SER A 176 15.88 2.04 25.30
CA SER A 176 17.09 2.67 24.74
C SER A 176 17.87 1.72 23.83
N HIS A 177 17.92 0.44 24.22
CA HIS A 177 18.51 -0.65 23.45
C HIS A 177 17.47 -1.75 23.26
N SER A 178 16.74 -1.68 22.17
CA SER A 178 15.65 -2.60 21.87
C SER A 178 16.21 -3.93 21.36
N ARG A 179 15.94 -5.02 22.09
CA ARG A 179 16.21 -6.38 21.61
C ARG A 179 15.30 -6.70 20.44
N ARG A 180 15.75 -7.62 19.57
CA ARG A 180 15.05 -7.98 18.35
C ARG A 180 15.05 -9.50 18.20
N LEU A 181 13.91 -10.07 17.83
CA LEU A 181 13.80 -11.42 17.31
C LEU A 181 13.76 -11.31 15.78
N ASN A 182 14.67 -12.00 15.11
CA ASN A 182 14.69 -12.10 13.66
C ASN A 182 14.01 -13.40 13.23
N VAL A 183 13.20 -13.33 12.18
CA VAL A 183 12.49 -14.44 11.58
C VAL A 183 12.90 -14.50 10.11
N LEU A 184 13.40 -15.62 9.66
CA LEU A 184 13.68 -15.95 8.28
C LEU A 184 12.57 -16.89 7.80
N GLY A 185 11.78 -16.50 6.80
CA GLY A 185 10.57 -17.22 6.43
C GLY A 185 10.53 -17.60 4.96
N PHE A 186 9.94 -18.76 4.67
CA PHE A 186 9.62 -19.26 3.34
C PHE A 186 8.12 -19.45 3.26
N LEU A 187 7.45 -18.57 2.54
CA LEU A 187 5.99 -18.53 2.40
C LEU A 187 5.56 -19.00 1.03
N SER A 188 4.74 -20.05 0.96
CA SER A 188 4.10 -20.46 -0.29
C SER A 188 2.83 -19.63 -0.57
N ARG A 189 2.38 -19.58 -1.83
CA ARG A 189 1.10 -18.99 -2.22
C ARG A 189 -0.10 -19.70 -1.59
N THR A 190 0.04 -20.99 -1.28
CA THR A 190 -1.00 -21.79 -0.62
C THR A 190 -1.09 -21.53 0.89
N GLY A 191 -0.24 -20.65 1.43
CA GLY A 191 -0.23 -20.30 2.86
C GLY A 191 0.61 -21.21 3.73
N LYS A 192 1.42 -22.13 3.16
CA LYS A 192 2.39 -22.92 3.92
C LYS A 192 3.58 -22.03 4.31
N LEU A 193 3.95 -22.03 5.57
CA LEU A 193 5.07 -21.26 6.11
C LEU A 193 6.10 -22.19 6.74
N ILE A 194 7.35 -22.11 6.27
CA ILE A 194 8.53 -22.69 6.92
C ILE A 194 9.36 -21.52 7.44
N TYR A 195 9.84 -21.59 8.66
CA TYR A 195 10.57 -20.47 9.25
C TYR A 195 11.69 -20.90 10.20
N HIS A 196 12.69 -20.03 10.30
CA HIS A 196 13.77 -20.09 11.28
C HIS A 196 13.76 -18.79 12.11
N THR A 197 14.07 -18.86 13.41
CA THR A 197 14.10 -17.68 14.28
C THR A 197 15.45 -17.58 15.01
N THR A 198 15.95 -16.35 15.17
CA THR A 198 17.16 -16.09 15.94
C THR A 198 17.08 -14.74 16.65
N PRO A 199 17.51 -14.64 17.91
CA PRO A 199 17.68 -13.37 18.60
C PRO A 199 18.95 -12.63 18.18
N ASP A 200 19.86 -13.30 17.47
CA ASP A 200 21.14 -12.77 17.05
C ASP A 200 21.05 -12.03 15.73
N THR A 201 22.11 -11.30 15.37
CA THR A 201 22.21 -10.63 14.08
C THR A 201 22.18 -11.65 12.94
N VAL A 202 21.33 -11.42 11.94
CA VAL A 202 21.27 -12.25 10.74
C VAL A 202 22.56 -12.07 9.93
N THR A 203 23.26 -13.16 9.70
CA THR A 203 24.48 -13.26 8.90
C THR A 203 24.25 -14.13 7.67
N THR A 204 25.23 -14.24 6.78
CA THR A 204 25.19 -15.16 5.66
C THR A 204 25.02 -16.61 6.12
N GLU A 205 25.68 -16.97 7.22
CA GLU A 205 25.62 -18.31 7.82
C GLU A 205 24.23 -18.62 8.34
N THR A 206 23.58 -17.66 9.03
CA THR A 206 22.19 -17.78 9.50
C THR A 206 21.22 -18.00 8.33
N VAL A 207 21.43 -17.29 7.22
CA VAL A 207 20.60 -17.47 6.02
C VAL A 207 20.82 -18.86 5.41
N ILE A 208 22.08 -19.31 5.30
CA ILE A 208 22.41 -20.66 4.81
C ILE A 208 21.73 -21.72 5.68
N GLU A 209 21.81 -21.58 6.99
CA GLU A 209 21.18 -22.52 7.94
C GLU A 209 19.65 -22.56 7.74
N ALA A 210 19.01 -21.41 7.56
CA ALA A 210 17.57 -21.35 7.27
C ALA A 210 17.20 -22.06 5.96
N PHE A 211 18.03 -21.93 4.91
CA PHE A 211 17.84 -22.63 3.64
C PHE A 211 18.09 -24.15 3.81
N ASP A 212 19.12 -24.57 4.53
CA ASP A 212 19.38 -25.98 4.80
C ASP A 212 18.21 -26.62 5.56
N GLN A 213 17.64 -25.92 6.56
CA GLN A 213 16.42 -26.35 7.26
C GLN A 213 15.20 -26.40 6.34
N PHE A 214 15.03 -25.43 5.45
CA PHE A 214 13.96 -25.45 4.45
C PHE A 214 14.08 -26.68 3.54
N VAL A 215 15.28 -26.97 3.03
CA VAL A 215 15.53 -28.15 2.19
C VAL A 215 15.20 -29.46 2.95
N ALA A 216 15.55 -29.53 4.23
CA ALA A 216 15.27 -30.70 5.06
C ALA A 216 13.77 -30.90 5.36
N GLN A 217 12.99 -29.81 5.43
CA GLN A 217 11.56 -29.83 5.77
C GLN A 217 10.64 -29.98 4.57
N LYS A 218 11.08 -29.56 3.36
CA LYS A 218 10.27 -29.74 2.16
C LYS A 218 10.17 -31.22 1.77
N HIS A 219 9.11 -31.58 1.05
CA HIS A 219 9.02 -32.95 0.53
C HIS A 219 10.16 -33.21 -0.48
N PRO A 220 10.91 -34.31 -0.38
CA PRO A 220 12.11 -34.54 -1.18
C PRO A 220 11.83 -34.55 -2.70
N ASP A 221 10.68 -35.08 -3.11
CA ASP A 221 10.32 -35.19 -4.54
C ASP A 221 9.77 -33.89 -5.14
N THR A 222 9.41 -32.93 -4.30
CA THR A 222 8.85 -31.67 -4.76
C THR A 222 9.93 -30.77 -5.33
N PHE A 223 9.72 -30.28 -6.55
CA PHE A 223 10.53 -29.22 -7.13
C PHE A 223 10.07 -27.88 -6.54
N ALA A 224 10.96 -27.16 -5.89
CA ALA A 224 10.67 -25.90 -5.25
C ALA A 224 11.46 -24.76 -5.91
N ILE A 225 10.78 -23.64 -6.15
CA ILE A 225 11.41 -22.38 -6.55
C ILE A 225 11.28 -21.40 -5.40
N VAL A 226 12.41 -20.84 -4.95
CA VAL A 226 12.45 -19.83 -3.89
C VAL A 226 12.77 -18.47 -4.50
N VAL A 227 11.82 -17.56 -4.36
CA VAL A 227 11.94 -16.15 -4.76
C VAL A 227 12.50 -15.36 -3.60
N LEU A 228 13.58 -14.61 -3.80
CA LEU A 228 14.25 -13.83 -2.78
C LEU A 228 14.76 -12.50 -3.33
N ASP A 229 15.08 -11.57 -2.45
CA ASP A 229 15.63 -10.27 -2.83
C ASP A 229 17.13 -10.33 -3.16
N ASN A 230 17.68 -9.19 -3.59
CA ASN A 230 19.09 -9.04 -3.94
C ASN A 230 19.97 -8.57 -2.75
N ALA A 231 19.66 -8.92 -1.51
CA ALA A 231 20.47 -8.56 -0.36
C ALA A 231 21.93 -9.06 -0.50
N ARG A 232 22.86 -8.34 0.12
CA ARG A 232 24.30 -8.70 0.05
C ARG A 232 24.58 -10.12 0.55
N MET A 233 23.83 -10.57 1.55
CA MET A 233 23.96 -11.91 2.12
C MET A 233 23.67 -13.00 1.08
N HIS A 234 22.63 -12.82 0.25
CA HIS A 234 22.19 -13.73 -0.80
C HIS A 234 23.14 -13.77 -2.02
N ARG A 235 24.10 -12.84 -2.09
CA ARG A 235 25.12 -12.75 -3.15
C ARG A 235 26.51 -13.09 -2.68
N SER A 236 26.69 -13.47 -1.42
CA SER A 236 27.98 -13.81 -0.85
C SER A 236 28.58 -15.07 -1.51
N LYS A 237 29.91 -15.20 -1.47
CA LYS A 237 30.60 -16.38 -2.01
C LYS A 237 30.17 -17.67 -1.26
N ALA A 238 29.91 -17.58 0.04
CA ALA A 238 29.47 -18.71 0.84
C ALA A 238 28.06 -19.17 0.42
N PHE A 239 27.12 -18.24 0.29
CA PHE A 239 25.76 -18.54 -0.15
C PHE A 239 25.73 -19.15 -1.55
N LYS A 240 26.49 -18.56 -2.50
CA LYS A 240 26.56 -19.05 -3.88
C LYS A 240 27.10 -20.49 -3.99
N ARG A 241 28.03 -20.89 -3.12
CA ARG A 241 28.52 -22.28 -3.07
C ARG A 241 27.43 -23.25 -2.68
N LYS A 242 26.53 -22.88 -1.79
CA LYS A 242 25.41 -23.70 -1.33
C LYS A 242 24.31 -23.89 -2.38
N ILE A 243 24.19 -22.98 -3.36
CA ILE A 243 23.15 -23.08 -4.39
C ILE A 243 23.21 -24.41 -5.13
N LEU A 244 24.38 -24.90 -5.47
CA LEU A 244 24.55 -26.19 -6.18
C LEU A 244 24.06 -27.37 -5.31
N GLU A 245 24.29 -27.34 -3.99
CA GLU A 245 23.80 -28.35 -3.07
C GLU A 245 22.26 -28.32 -3.02
N TRP A 246 21.67 -27.13 -2.89
CA TRP A 246 20.20 -26.98 -2.86
C TRP A 246 19.55 -27.38 -4.20
N MET A 247 20.19 -27.10 -5.32
CA MET A 247 19.74 -27.55 -6.65
C MET A 247 19.72 -29.06 -6.78
N ALA A 248 20.70 -29.79 -6.18
CA ALA A 248 20.70 -31.24 -6.13
C ALA A 248 19.49 -31.78 -5.33
N HIS A 249 18.96 -30.97 -4.39
CA HIS A 249 17.74 -31.25 -3.64
C HIS A 249 16.47 -30.64 -4.26
N ARG A 250 16.52 -30.28 -5.57
CA ARG A 250 15.38 -29.72 -6.33
C ARG A 250 14.89 -28.38 -5.78
N VAL A 251 15.80 -27.53 -5.25
CA VAL A 251 15.50 -26.16 -4.83
C VAL A 251 16.23 -25.19 -5.75
N HIS A 252 15.49 -24.35 -6.46
CA HIS A 252 16.02 -23.34 -7.37
C HIS A 252 15.73 -21.93 -6.85
N LEU A 253 16.62 -21.00 -7.11
CA LEU A 253 16.50 -19.61 -6.64
C LEU A 253 16.15 -18.67 -7.79
N VAL A 254 15.26 -17.72 -7.51
CA VAL A 254 14.89 -16.64 -8.42
C VAL A 254 15.03 -15.31 -7.67
N TYR A 255 15.89 -14.44 -8.19
CA TYR A 255 16.11 -13.13 -7.57
C TYR A 255 15.11 -12.10 -8.10
N LEU A 256 14.54 -11.34 -7.18
CA LEU A 256 13.68 -10.19 -7.49
C LEU A 256 14.52 -9.04 -8.07
N SER A 257 13.88 -8.16 -8.84
CA SER A 257 14.48 -6.88 -9.20
C SER A 257 14.79 -6.05 -7.96
N ALA A 258 15.89 -5.30 -8.03
CA ALA A 258 16.29 -4.46 -6.89
C ALA A 258 15.22 -3.42 -6.52
N TYR A 259 15.08 -3.14 -5.22
CA TYR A 259 14.11 -2.16 -4.69
C TYR A 259 12.64 -2.43 -5.01
N SER A 260 12.25 -3.70 -5.10
CA SER A 260 10.90 -4.14 -5.47
C SER A 260 10.23 -5.04 -4.41
N PRO A 261 10.13 -4.60 -3.14
CA PRO A 261 9.55 -5.40 -2.07
C PRO A 261 8.08 -5.76 -2.33
N GLU A 262 7.36 -4.98 -3.15
CA GLU A 262 5.99 -5.28 -3.56
C GLU A 262 5.83 -6.56 -4.38
N LEU A 263 6.91 -7.10 -4.93
CA LEU A 263 6.94 -8.39 -5.62
C LEU A 263 7.18 -9.56 -4.67
N ASN A 264 7.59 -9.30 -3.43
CA ASN A 264 7.80 -10.33 -2.42
C ASN A 264 6.53 -10.54 -1.59
N LEU A 265 5.86 -11.66 -1.81
CA LEU A 265 4.57 -11.97 -1.20
C LEU A 265 4.63 -12.01 0.34
N ILE A 266 5.74 -12.50 0.90
CA ILE A 266 5.93 -12.65 2.35
C ILE A 266 5.94 -11.30 3.09
N GLU A 267 6.21 -10.19 2.41
CA GLU A 267 6.14 -8.84 3.00
C GLU A 267 4.72 -8.50 3.49
N ILE A 268 3.70 -9.10 2.88
CA ILE A 268 2.31 -8.96 3.34
C ILE A 268 2.14 -9.63 4.69
N LEU A 269 2.72 -10.83 4.88
CA LEU A 269 2.71 -11.55 6.15
C LEU A 269 3.40 -10.73 7.25
N TRP A 270 4.62 -10.26 7.00
CA TRP A 270 5.37 -9.43 7.96
C TRP A 270 4.61 -8.18 8.37
N ARG A 271 3.97 -7.52 7.42
CA ARG A 271 3.15 -6.35 7.72
C ARG A 271 1.92 -6.71 8.57
N ARG A 272 1.23 -7.83 8.29
CA ARG A 272 0.10 -8.28 9.11
C ARG A 272 0.55 -8.63 10.51
N MET A 273 1.63 -9.37 10.67
CA MET A 273 2.18 -9.70 11.99
C MET A 273 2.53 -8.44 12.78
N LYS A 274 3.30 -7.50 12.20
CA LYS A 274 3.79 -6.30 12.91
C LYS A 274 2.71 -5.29 13.27
N TYR A 275 1.71 -5.11 12.43
CA TYR A 275 0.77 -4.00 12.56
C TYR A 275 -0.67 -4.41 12.90
N ALA A 276 -1.03 -5.69 12.77
CA ALA A 276 -2.39 -6.13 13.00
C ALA A 276 -2.51 -7.25 14.03
N TRP A 277 -1.60 -8.22 14.04
CA TRP A 277 -1.77 -9.42 14.85
C TRP A 277 -0.98 -9.41 16.16
N LEU A 278 0.20 -8.77 16.17
CA LEU A 278 1.03 -8.69 17.38
C LEU A 278 0.37 -7.76 18.41
N PRO A 279 -0.06 -8.27 19.58
CA PRO A 279 -0.76 -7.47 20.57
C PRO A 279 0.20 -6.51 21.30
N LEU A 280 -0.32 -5.39 21.82
CA LEU A 280 0.51 -4.40 22.52
C LEU A 280 1.22 -4.94 23.77
N ASN A 281 0.63 -5.92 24.45
CA ASN A 281 1.25 -6.56 25.61
C ASN A 281 2.49 -7.42 25.27
N ALA A 282 2.68 -7.79 24.01
CA ALA A 282 3.90 -8.46 23.54
C ALA A 282 5.15 -7.61 23.80
N TYR A 283 5.02 -6.29 23.76
CA TYR A 283 6.14 -5.35 23.93
C TYR A 283 6.57 -5.13 25.38
N LEU A 284 5.87 -5.72 26.36
CA LEU A 284 6.20 -5.58 27.79
C LEU A 284 7.54 -6.24 28.19
N SER A 285 7.92 -7.31 27.50
CA SER A 285 9.24 -7.93 27.66
C SER A 285 9.68 -8.64 26.39
N PHE A 286 11.00 -8.87 26.25
CA PHE A 286 11.53 -9.58 25.09
C PHE A 286 11.04 -11.03 25.01
N ASN A 287 10.90 -11.70 26.14
CA ASN A 287 10.40 -13.09 26.19
C ASN A 287 8.94 -13.14 25.69
N ARG A 288 8.08 -12.23 26.18
CA ARG A 288 6.70 -12.14 25.68
C ARG A 288 6.65 -11.84 24.19
N LEU A 289 7.52 -10.97 23.68
CA LEU A 289 7.62 -10.71 22.25
C LEU A 289 7.94 -11.99 21.49
N CYS A 290 8.93 -12.75 21.95
CA CYS A 290 9.30 -14.02 21.33
C CYS A 290 8.13 -15.03 21.36
N ASP A 291 7.48 -15.19 22.52
CA ASP A 291 6.34 -16.10 22.69
C ASP A 291 5.19 -15.76 21.74
N GLU A 292 4.83 -14.46 21.66
CA GLU A 292 3.75 -14.01 20.78
C GLU A 292 4.12 -14.14 19.29
N VAL A 293 5.36 -13.85 18.90
CA VAL A 293 5.81 -14.06 17.51
C VAL A 293 5.77 -15.55 17.17
N HIS A 294 6.26 -16.44 18.04
CA HIS A 294 6.18 -17.89 17.81
C HIS A 294 4.74 -18.39 17.76
N ARG A 295 3.84 -17.87 18.62
CA ARG A 295 2.41 -18.19 18.58
C ARG A 295 1.78 -17.81 17.24
N LEU A 296 2.10 -16.61 16.72
CA LEU A 296 1.61 -16.16 15.42
C LEU A 296 2.14 -17.01 14.27
N LEU A 297 3.43 -17.34 14.30
CA LEU A 297 4.07 -18.18 13.27
C LEU A 297 3.50 -19.59 13.28
N GLY A 298 3.33 -20.21 14.46
CA GLY A 298 2.77 -21.55 14.61
C GLY A 298 1.29 -21.64 14.28
N GLY A 299 0.52 -20.56 14.50
CA GLY A 299 -0.90 -20.46 14.16
C GLY A 299 -1.17 -20.02 12.71
N TYR A 300 -0.11 -19.72 11.94
CA TYR A 300 -0.30 -19.31 10.56
C TYR A 300 -0.78 -20.47 9.67
N GLY A 301 -1.75 -20.20 8.81
CA GLY A 301 -2.43 -21.21 7.99
C GLY A 301 -3.67 -21.83 8.65
N THR A 302 -3.86 -21.65 9.97
CA THR A 302 -5.03 -22.14 10.74
C THR A 302 -5.77 -20.99 11.43
N GLU A 303 -5.21 -20.44 12.50
CA GLU A 303 -5.78 -19.32 13.25
C GLU A 303 -5.58 -17.97 12.52
N TYR A 304 -4.43 -17.80 11.86
CA TYR A 304 -4.05 -16.60 11.12
C TYR A 304 -3.90 -16.92 9.65
N THR A 305 -4.79 -16.34 8.83
CA THR A 305 -4.79 -16.58 7.38
C THR A 305 -4.72 -15.27 6.60
N ILE A 306 -4.11 -15.32 5.42
CA ILE A 306 -4.09 -14.23 4.45
C ILE A 306 -4.57 -14.80 3.11
N ASN A 307 -5.57 -14.15 2.52
CA ASN A 307 -5.94 -14.45 1.15
C ASN A 307 -5.01 -13.68 0.20
N TYR A 308 -4.21 -14.39 -0.58
CA TYR A 308 -3.28 -13.85 -1.58
C TYR A 308 -3.88 -13.78 -2.99
N GLU A 309 -5.13 -14.20 -3.18
CA GLU A 309 -5.82 -14.21 -4.49
C GLU A 309 -6.19 -12.81 -5.00
N GLN A 310 -6.08 -11.77 -4.16
CA GLN A 310 -6.21 -10.41 -4.68
C GLN A 310 -5.02 -10.11 -5.57
N PRO A 311 -5.24 -9.77 -6.85
CA PRO A 311 -4.15 -9.52 -7.78
C PRO A 311 -3.23 -8.45 -7.19
N LEU A 312 -1.94 -8.76 -7.08
CA LEU A 312 -0.91 -7.71 -7.14
C LEU A 312 -1.39 -6.78 -8.26
N ILE A 313 -1.59 -5.49 -7.99
CA ILE A 313 -2.11 -4.51 -8.96
C ILE A 313 -1.20 -4.58 -10.19
N ILE A 314 -1.49 -5.55 -11.04
CA ILE A 314 -0.89 -5.71 -12.35
C ILE A 314 -1.76 -4.86 -13.25
N GLU A 315 -1.38 -3.60 -13.44
CA GLU A 315 -1.89 -2.82 -14.57
C GLU A 315 -1.73 -3.66 -15.83
N ARG A 316 -2.85 -3.90 -16.51
CA ARG A 316 -2.92 -4.56 -17.79
C ARG A 316 -2.00 -3.85 -18.79
N ALA A 317 -0.78 -4.35 -18.96
CA ALA A 317 0.06 -3.96 -20.07
C ALA A 317 0.97 -5.12 -20.50
N ALA A 318 0.77 -5.50 -21.76
CA ALA A 318 1.62 -6.30 -22.63
C ALA A 318 1.48 -7.83 -22.57
N GLU A 319 0.48 -8.33 -23.26
CA GLU A 319 0.60 -9.55 -24.07
C GLU A 319 1.72 -9.39 -25.08
N LYS A 320 2.80 -10.17 -24.94
CA LYS A 320 3.52 -10.85 -26.06
C LYS A 320 4.85 -11.46 -25.58
N ASN A 321 4.91 -12.75 -25.71
CA ASN A 321 6.04 -13.71 -25.67
C ASN A 321 6.21 -14.55 -24.39
N PRO A 322 5.83 -15.84 -24.44
CA PRO A 322 6.17 -16.80 -23.39
C PRO A 322 7.61 -17.27 -23.58
N LEU A 323 8.54 -16.70 -22.84
CA LEU A 323 9.88 -17.29 -22.71
C LEU A 323 9.76 -18.56 -21.84
N SER A 324 10.25 -19.68 -22.36
CA SER A 324 10.35 -20.92 -21.57
C SER A 324 11.22 -20.68 -20.33
N TRP A 325 10.66 -20.97 -19.12
CA TRP A 325 11.37 -20.82 -17.85
C TRP A 325 12.73 -21.54 -17.82
N LYS A 326 12.85 -22.68 -18.51
CA LYS A 326 14.11 -23.43 -18.68
C LYS A 326 15.18 -22.56 -19.34
N SER A 327 14.84 -21.74 -20.32
CA SER A 327 15.80 -20.84 -20.96
C SER A 327 16.18 -19.66 -20.07
N VAL A 328 15.26 -19.16 -19.22
CA VAL A 328 15.53 -18.02 -18.30
C VAL A 328 16.40 -18.48 -17.12
N ILE A 329 16.11 -19.62 -16.52
CA ILE A 329 16.94 -20.20 -15.45
C ILE A 329 18.30 -20.62 -16.03
N PHE A 330 18.33 -21.23 -17.23
CA PHE A 330 19.57 -21.65 -17.88
C PHE A 330 20.45 -20.45 -18.32
N SER A 331 19.87 -19.36 -18.81
CA SER A 331 20.61 -18.16 -19.17
C SER A 331 21.15 -17.41 -17.95
N SER A 332 20.40 -17.36 -16.85
CA SER A 332 20.87 -16.80 -15.56
C SER A 332 22.03 -17.63 -14.99
N LEU A 333 21.92 -18.97 -15.02
CA LEU A 333 22.96 -19.89 -14.58
C LEU A 333 24.19 -19.88 -15.50
N GLN A 334 24.01 -19.79 -16.81
CA GLN A 334 25.15 -19.68 -17.76
C GLN A 334 25.90 -18.37 -17.60
N SER A 335 25.20 -17.25 -17.34
CA SER A 335 25.87 -15.98 -17.08
C SER A 335 26.65 -15.98 -15.76
N GLU A 336 26.13 -16.64 -14.71
CA GLU A 336 26.83 -16.74 -13.42
C GLU A 336 27.97 -17.77 -13.43
N LEU A 337 27.78 -18.92 -14.10
CA LEU A 337 28.85 -19.92 -14.29
C LEU A 337 29.95 -19.44 -15.24
N SER A 338 29.59 -18.72 -16.28
CA SER A 338 30.60 -18.12 -17.21
C SER A 338 31.42 -17.04 -16.51
N MET A 339 30.80 -16.21 -15.65
CA MET A 339 31.52 -15.22 -14.86
C MET A 339 32.44 -15.88 -13.80
N SER A 340 32.00 -16.96 -13.19
CA SER A 340 32.76 -17.74 -12.19
C SER A 340 33.98 -18.44 -12.85
N LEU A 341 33.80 -19.04 -14.03
CA LEU A 341 34.85 -19.67 -14.79
C LEU A 341 35.89 -18.68 -15.36
N ILE A 342 35.44 -17.51 -15.81
CA ILE A 342 36.31 -16.44 -16.28
C ILE A 342 37.12 -15.82 -15.12
N GLN A 343 36.55 -15.69 -13.93
CA GLN A 343 37.27 -15.22 -12.75
C GLN A 343 38.27 -16.26 -12.22
N SER A 344 37.94 -17.56 -12.28
CA SER A 344 38.88 -18.63 -11.90
C SER A 344 40.06 -18.76 -12.88
N ALA A 345 39.82 -18.57 -14.16
CA ALA A 345 40.87 -18.57 -15.19
C ALA A 345 41.81 -17.33 -15.13
N ARG A 346 41.36 -16.21 -14.54
CA ARG A 346 42.17 -15.01 -14.33
C ARG A 346 43.03 -15.00 -13.06
N GLN A 347 42.81 -15.96 -12.15
CA GLN A 347 43.58 -16.08 -10.89
C GLN A 347 44.60 -17.22 -10.92
N GLY A 348 44.77 -17.87 -12.07
CA GLY A 348 45.71 -18.97 -12.30
C GLY A 348 46.88 -18.62 -13.25
N TYR A 349 47.33 -17.34 -13.27
CA TYR A 349 48.60 -16.90 -13.83
C TYR A 349 49.31 -15.98 -12.85
#